data_1ad296d84e5f7ec4078c9f9bc46a1ec2
#
_entry.id   1ad296d84e5f7ec4078c9f9bc46a1ec2
#
_cell.length_a   1.000
_cell.length_b   1.000
_cell.length_c   1.000
_cell.angle_alpha   90.00
_cell.angle_beta   90.00
_cell.angle_gamma   90.00
#
_symmetry.space_group_name_H-M   'P 1'
#
loop_
_entity.id
_entity.type
_entity.pdbx_description
1 polymer ?
#
loop_
_entity_poly.entity_id
_entity_poly.type
_entity_poly.pdbx_seq_one_letter_code
_entity_poly.pdbx_strand_id
1 'polypeptide(L)'
;MKVNISDKDLDELIQTGKNNKYKKYSKDKKFMVGLARVYNVLTTVEDTKGLEPYSFLHYEKLKYYDNLSSVRVVNGSVERLLFRELEDGIEITIIELNNDHYGNKK
;
A
#
# COMPACT_ATOMS: atom_id res chain seq x y z
N MET A 1 7.32 8.61 -7.96
CA MET A 1 8.29 7.50 -7.83
C MET A 1 7.80 6.33 -8.65
N LYS A 2 8.70 5.47 -9.04
CA LYS A 2 8.31 4.30 -9.82
C LYS A 2 7.66 3.26 -8.90
N VAL A 3 6.46 2.81 -9.27
CA VAL A 3 5.69 1.87 -8.47
C VAL A 3 5.40 0.62 -9.29
N ASN A 4 5.88 -0.51 -8.81
CA ASN A 4 5.59 -1.81 -9.40
C ASN A 4 4.61 -2.54 -8.49
N ILE A 5 3.82 -3.44 -9.05
CA ILE A 5 2.89 -4.25 -8.26
C ILE A 5 3.10 -5.69 -8.65
N SER A 6 3.60 -6.52 -7.72
CA SER A 6 3.92 -7.90 -8.04
C SER A 6 2.73 -8.85 -7.90
N ASP A 7 1.73 -8.48 -7.11
CA ASP A 7 0.51 -9.27 -6.94
C ASP A 7 -0.46 -8.93 -8.06
N LYS A 8 -0.69 -9.86 -8.99
CA LYS A 8 -1.54 -9.61 -10.16
C LYS A 8 -2.96 -9.23 -9.79
N ASP A 9 -3.52 -9.86 -8.76
CA ASP A 9 -4.87 -9.57 -8.35
C ASP A 9 -4.97 -8.17 -7.76
N LEU A 10 -3.98 -7.80 -6.98
CA LEU A 10 -3.96 -6.46 -6.41
C LEU A 10 -3.76 -5.41 -7.49
N ASP A 11 -2.92 -5.70 -8.47
CA ASP A 11 -2.71 -4.80 -9.58
C ASP A 11 -4.02 -4.57 -10.33
N GLU A 12 -4.75 -5.64 -10.61
CA GLU A 12 -6.04 -5.50 -11.28
C GLU A 12 -7.00 -4.67 -10.44
N LEU A 13 -7.05 -4.92 -9.15
CA LEU A 13 -7.92 -4.15 -8.26
C LEU A 13 -7.59 -2.66 -8.31
N ILE A 14 -6.32 -2.33 -8.27
CA ILE A 14 -5.87 -0.94 -8.29
C ILE A 14 -6.18 -0.28 -9.63
N GLN A 15 -5.93 -0.98 -10.72
CA GLN A 15 -6.08 -0.40 -12.06
C GLN A 15 -7.51 -0.32 -12.52
N THR A 16 -8.33 -1.31 -12.20
CA THR A 16 -9.68 -1.40 -12.72
C THR A 16 -10.78 -1.23 -11.69
N GLY A 17 -10.44 -1.36 -10.42
CA GLY A 17 -11.44 -1.30 -9.36
C GLY A 17 -12.20 -2.60 -9.14
N LYS A 18 -11.82 -3.65 -9.84
CA LYS A 18 -12.50 -4.94 -9.76
C LYS A 18 -11.53 -6.09 -9.73
N ASN A 19 -11.84 -7.09 -8.92
CA ASN A 19 -11.03 -8.30 -8.86
C ASN A 19 -11.79 -9.33 -8.02
N ASN A 20 -11.83 -10.58 -8.50
CA ASN A 20 -12.57 -11.63 -7.79
C ASN A 20 -11.99 -11.97 -6.43
N LYS A 21 -10.68 -12.02 -6.32
CA LYS A 21 -10.04 -12.33 -5.05
C LYS A 21 -10.31 -11.27 -4.00
N TYR A 22 -10.37 -10.03 -4.43
CA TYR A 22 -10.60 -8.89 -3.54
C TYR A 22 -12.01 -8.32 -3.70
N LYS A 23 -12.96 -9.19 -4.00
CA LYS A 23 -14.33 -8.77 -4.25
C LYS A 23 -14.91 -7.96 -3.09
N LYS A 24 -14.60 -8.39 -1.87
CA LYS A 24 -15.05 -7.69 -0.68
C LYS A 24 -14.62 -6.23 -0.69
N TYR A 25 -13.37 -5.98 -1.09
CA TYR A 25 -12.84 -4.63 -1.11
C TYR A 25 -13.34 -3.84 -2.31
N SER A 26 -13.50 -4.49 -3.44
CA SER A 26 -13.95 -3.79 -4.64
C SER A 26 -15.38 -3.24 -4.47
N LYS A 27 -16.14 -3.83 -3.55
CA LYS A 27 -17.50 -3.36 -3.26
C LYS A 27 -17.53 -2.29 -2.17
N ASP A 28 -16.44 -2.07 -1.49
CA ASP A 28 -16.35 -1.12 -0.40
C ASP A 28 -15.88 0.22 -0.98
N LYS A 29 -16.82 1.12 -1.16
CA LYS A 29 -16.52 2.40 -1.81
C LYS A 29 -15.47 3.20 -1.03
N LYS A 30 -15.59 3.23 0.29
CA LYS A 30 -14.63 3.97 1.10
C LYS A 30 -13.22 3.42 0.96
N PHE A 31 -13.12 2.08 0.94
CA PHE A 31 -11.82 1.45 0.77
C PHE A 31 -11.23 1.79 -0.59
N MET A 32 -12.05 1.69 -1.64
CA MET A 32 -11.54 1.92 -3.00
C MET A 32 -11.13 3.38 -3.22
N VAL A 33 -11.84 4.32 -2.61
CA VAL A 33 -11.41 5.71 -2.68
C VAL A 33 -10.06 5.88 -1.98
N GLY A 34 -9.90 5.23 -0.82
CA GLY A 34 -8.64 5.29 -0.10
C GLY A 34 -7.50 4.67 -0.89
N LEU A 35 -7.76 3.52 -1.52
CA LEU A 35 -6.75 2.83 -2.31
C LEU A 35 -6.28 3.69 -3.48
N ALA A 36 -7.22 4.32 -4.18
CA ALA A 36 -6.88 5.18 -5.30
C ALA A 36 -6.04 6.38 -4.83
N ARG A 37 -6.41 6.96 -3.69
CA ARG A 37 -5.67 8.09 -3.15
C ARG A 37 -4.25 7.70 -2.77
N VAL A 38 -4.10 6.55 -2.11
CA VAL A 38 -2.78 6.07 -1.70
C VAL A 38 -1.91 5.82 -2.92
N TYR A 39 -2.47 5.13 -3.92
CA TYR A 39 -1.71 4.85 -5.12
C TYR A 39 -1.27 6.14 -5.82
N ASN A 40 -2.17 7.12 -5.86
CA ASN A 40 -1.84 8.41 -6.47
C ASN A 40 -0.68 9.09 -5.73
N VAL A 41 -0.70 9.08 -4.41
CA VAL A 41 0.41 9.67 -3.64
C VAL A 41 1.71 8.91 -3.91
N LEU A 42 1.65 7.58 -3.91
CA LEU A 42 2.86 6.78 -4.15
C LEU A 42 3.49 7.09 -5.50
N THR A 43 2.67 7.30 -6.52
CA THR A 43 3.20 7.57 -7.86
C THR A 43 3.63 9.02 -8.05
N THR A 44 3.15 9.91 -7.19
CA THR A 44 3.41 11.35 -7.35
C THR A 44 4.69 11.80 -6.65
N VAL A 45 4.98 11.26 -5.46
CA VAL A 45 6.18 11.67 -4.72
C VAL A 45 7.44 11.19 -5.44
N GLU A 46 8.56 11.84 -5.17
CA GLU A 46 9.81 11.49 -5.82
C GLU A 46 10.46 10.25 -5.21
N ASP A 47 10.29 10.06 -3.91
CA ASP A 47 10.86 8.92 -3.22
C ASP A 47 10.07 8.69 -1.93
N THR A 48 10.46 7.65 -1.18
CA THR A 48 9.72 7.28 0.03
C THR A 48 9.81 8.32 1.13
N LYS A 49 10.80 9.18 1.11
CA LYS A 49 10.86 10.26 2.09
C LYS A 49 9.70 11.22 1.90
N GLY A 50 9.22 11.35 0.67
CA GLY A 50 8.08 12.20 0.37
C GLY A 50 6.78 11.69 0.93
N LEU A 51 6.75 10.47 1.46
CA LEU A 51 5.54 9.93 2.08
C LEU A 51 5.33 10.43 3.50
N GLU A 52 6.39 10.87 4.17
CA GLU A 52 6.31 11.23 5.58
C GLU A 52 5.34 12.38 5.88
N PRO A 53 5.25 13.42 5.05
CA PRO A 53 4.29 14.50 5.33
C PRO A 53 2.83 14.08 5.26
N TYR A 54 2.55 12.95 4.62
CA TYR A 54 1.17 12.47 4.49
C TYR A 54 0.83 11.61 5.69
N SER A 55 0.45 12.25 6.79
CA SER A 55 0.23 11.54 8.04
C SER A 55 -0.82 10.44 7.94
N PHE A 56 -1.81 10.59 7.06
CA PHE A 56 -2.86 9.58 6.93
C PHE A 56 -2.34 8.25 6.38
N LEU A 57 -1.17 8.25 5.73
CA LEU A 57 -0.58 7.02 5.21
C LEU A 57 0.02 6.14 6.31
N HIS A 58 0.40 6.74 7.41
CA HIS A 58 1.13 6.02 8.47
C HIS A 58 2.27 5.20 7.88
N TYR A 59 3.05 5.84 7.02
CA TYR A 59 4.20 5.19 6.40
C TYR A 59 5.18 4.75 7.49
N GLU A 60 5.61 3.50 7.41
CA GLU A 60 6.61 3.01 8.34
C GLU A 60 7.43 1.90 7.72
N LYS A 61 8.69 1.81 8.15
CA LYS A 61 9.54 0.69 7.76
C LYS A 61 9.37 -0.40 8.79
N LEU A 62 9.21 -1.62 8.33
CA LEU A 62 8.95 -2.74 9.20
C LEU A 62 10.26 -3.21 9.80
N LYS A 63 10.34 -3.18 11.12
CA LYS A 63 11.58 -3.35 11.86
C LYS A 63 12.32 -4.65 11.59
N TYR A 64 11.57 -5.73 11.42
CA TYR A 64 12.18 -7.04 11.30
C TYR A 64 12.18 -7.61 9.89
N TYR A 65 11.92 -6.75 8.90
CA TYR A 65 11.81 -7.20 7.51
C TYR A 65 12.64 -6.28 6.63
N ASP A 66 13.65 -6.84 5.98
CA ASP A 66 14.54 -6.07 5.12
C ASP A 66 13.79 -5.34 4.04
N ASN A 67 14.00 -4.03 3.98
CA ASN A 67 13.45 -3.17 2.92
C ASN A 67 11.94 -3.24 2.77
N LEU A 68 11.26 -3.77 3.77
CA LEU A 68 9.81 -3.87 3.72
C LEU A 68 9.19 -2.72 4.48
N SER A 69 8.23 -2.07 3.86
CA SER A 69 7.55 -0.92 4.44
C SER A 69 6.05 -1.04 4.23
N SER A 70 5.28 -0.21 4.90
CA SER A 70 3.83 -0.25 4.75
C SER A 70 3.22 1.14 4.78
N VAL A 71 2.06 1.26 4.13
CA VAL A 71 1.22 2.44 4.25
C VAL A 71 -0.22 1.97 4.46
N ARG A 72 -1.00 2.75 5.18
CA ARG A 72 -2.40 2.44 5.39
C ARG A 72 -3.21 2.85 4.17
N VAL A 73 -4.26 2.07 3.91
CA VAL A 73 -5.17 2.39 2.80
C VAL A 73 -6.24 3.36 3.29
N VAL A 74 -6.85 3.04 4.44
CA VAL A 74 -7.84 3.90 5.06
C VAL A 74 -7.37 4.21 6.47
N ASN A 75 -7.31 5.50 6.80
CA ASN A 75 -6.87 5.91 8.13
C ASN A 75 -7.80 5.31 9.19
N GLY A 76 -7.20 4.66 10.18
CA GLY A 76 -7.97 4.02 11.24
C GLY A 76 -8.37 2.59 10.98
N SER A 77 -8.15 2.09 9.76
CA SER A 77 -8.43 0.69 9.45
C SER A 77 -7.15 -0.13 9.53
N VAL A 78 -7.31 -1.46 9.47
CA VAL A 78 -6.16 -2.34 9.61
C VAL A 78 -5.44 -2.61 8.29
N GLU A 79 -6.12 -2.40 7.16
CA GLU A 79 -5.52 -2.73 5.87
C GLU A 79 -4.32 -1.87 5.55
N ARG A 80 -3.27 -2.51 5.06
CA ARG A 80 -2.05 -1.83 4.66
C ARG A 80 -1.55 -2.40 3.35
N LEU A 81 -0.92 -1.54 2.56
CA LEU A 81 -0.15 -2.02 1.41
C LEU A 81 1.27 -2.23 1.89
N LEU A 82 1.79 -3.42 1.67
CA LEU A 82 3.17 -3.73 1.97
C LEU A 82 3.97 -3.58 0.69
N PHE A 83 5.11 -2.93 0.80
CA PHE A 83 5.95 -2.77 -0.38
C PHE A 83 7.42 -2.85 -0.01
N ARG A 84 8.22 -3.23 -0.99
CA ARG A 84 9.66 -3.32 -0.84
C ARG A 84 10.28 -2.08 -1.47
N GLU A 85 11.19 -1.45 -0.74
CA GLU A 85 11.85 -0.25 -1.25
C GLU A 85 13.11 -0.63 -2.02
N LEU A 86 13.29 -0.02 -3.18
CA LEU A 86 14.43 -0.27 -4.06
C LEU A 86 15.08 1.05 -4.38
N GLU A 87 16.35 1.01 -4.79
CA GLU A 87 17.06 2.19 -5.25
C GLU A 87 16.97 3.35 -4.28
N ASP A 88 17.24 3.08 -3.01
CA ASP A 88 17.22 4.10 -1.96
C ASP A 88 15.87 4.82 -1.87
N GLY A 89 14.81 4.09 -2.21
CA GLY A 89 13.46 4.62 -2.05
C GLY A 89 12.90 5.36 -3.23
N ILE A 90 13.59 5.38 -4.36
CA ILE A 90 13.03 6.03 -5.55
C ILE A 90 12.16 5.08 -6.37
N GLU A 91 12.16 3.81 -5.98
CA GLU A 91 11.32 2.81 -6.64
C GLU A 91 10.80 1.85 -5.58
N ILE A 92 9.56 1.40 -5.73
CA ILE A 92 8.99 0.42 -4.80
C ILE A 92 8.28 -0.68 -5.60
N THR A 93 8.13 -1.84 -4.95
CA THR A 93 7.30 -2.91 -5.47
C THR A 93 6.27 -3.25 -4.41
N ILE A 94 5.00 -3.01 -4.71
CA ILE A 94 3.91 -3.38 -3.82
C ILE A 94 3.75 -4.89 -3.91
N ILE A 95 3.83 -5.58 -2.78
CA ILE A 95 3.83 -7.04 -2.76
C ILE A 95 2.54 -7.65 -2.24
N GLU A 96 1.78 -6.93 -1.43
CA GLU A 96 0.51 -7.49 -0.95
C GLU A 96 -0.34 -6.45 -0.26
N LEU A 97 -1.64 -6.74 -0.20
CA LEU A 97 -2.57 -6.03 0.65
C LEU A 97 -2.73 -6.87 1.90
N ASN A 98 -2.31 -6.33 3.03
CA ASN A 98 -2.30 -7.07 4.29
C ASN A 98 -3.38 -6.52 5.20
N ASN A 99 -4.19 -7.41 5.78
CA ASN A 99 -5.25 -7.00 6.69
C ASN A 99 -5.05 -7.52 8.10
N ASP A 100 -3.82 -7.95 8.42
CA ASP A 100 -3.49 -8.35 9.78
C ASP A 100 -2.84 -7.20 10.52
N HIS A 101 -2.93 -7.24 11.85
CA HIS A 101 -2.19 -6.32 12.68
C HIS A 101 -0.79 -6.82 12.88
N TYR A 102 0.18 -6.01 12.52
CA TYR A 102 1.54 -6.35 12.84
C TYR A 102 1.76 -6.28 14.34
N GLY A 103 2.50 -7.22 14.82
CA GLY A 103 2.82 -7.23 16.22
C GLY A 103 1.68 -7.64 17.11
N ASN A 104 0.51 -7.79 16.54
CA ASN A 104 -0.66 -8.25 17.29
C ASN A 104 -0.99 -9.68 17.01
N LYS A 105 -0.15 -10.34 16.25
CA LYS A 105 -0.34 -11.76 15.99
C LYS A 105 -0.08 -12.52 17.26
N LYS A 106 -0.88 -13.46 17.50
CA LYS A 106 -0.68 -14.29 18.68
C LYS A 106 0.15 -15.46 18.39
#